data_dfba065c6ff249d9544c3855208eae03
#
_entry.id   dfba065c6ff249d9544c3855208eae03
#
_cell.length_a   1.000
_cell.length_b   1.000
_cell.length_c   1.000
_cell.angle_alpha   90.00
_cell.angle_beta   90.00
_cell.angle_gamma   90.00
#
_symmetry.space_group_name_H-M   'P 1'
#
loop_
_entity.id
_entity.type
_entity.pdbx_description
1 polymer ?
#
loop_
_entity_poly.entity_id
_entity_poly.type
_entity_poly.pdbx_seq_one_letter_code
_entity_poly.pdbx_strand_id
1 'polypeptide(L)'
;MVKNCFKYFAAALVLVGMYLFITLPTSCSLNTDKQDEDEEVCDSVETFDNVARADSLSEDIFSFICLVEGGVLNEKTGENYHCGARWTTWYGVTTTPDGKFLKKGQIIPKAQAKAWSFEHLHKHVYPFLKYFSHKLSDEQIIGICLFVYNVGGEALTGYSADGEHVKEPCEFFKAVNNGLAPEECVNKMTEYRKSAGKRANGLLKRHWVQGAAYLGILTANNISDLEPRKFYQTKNFGNYYWVDKERQPVADDNGFYKLRYDDATVNTFFNMNEGNDVTVNSIK
;
A
#
# COMPACT_ATOMS: atom_id res chain seq x y z
N MET A 1 -29.10 -36.15 20.70
CA MET A 1 -30.23 -35.67 19.86
C MET A 1 -29.65 -34.59 18.98
N VAL A 2 -29.12 -34.89 17.88
CA VAL A 2 -29.62 -35.36 16.59
C VAL A 2 -30.46 -34.32 15.87
N LYS A 3 -29.86 -33.96 14.77
CA LYS A 3 -30.46 -33.87 13.42
C LYS A 3 -30.93 -32.51 12.92
N ASN A 4 -30.30 -32.24 11.81
CA ASN A 4 -30.85 -31.68 10.58
C ASN A 4 -30.94 -30.18 10.43
N CYS A 5 -30.04 -29.67 9.59
CA CYS A 5 -30.43 -28.91 8.40
C CYS A 5 -29.31 -28.90 7.35
N PHE A 6 -29.16 -30.04 6.70
CA PHE A 6 -28.72 -30.10 5.31
C PHE A 6 -29.99 -30.04 4.48
N LYS A 7 -30.10 -29.12 3.58
CA LYS A 7 -30.74 -29.17 2.28
C LYS A 7 -31.19 -27.79 1.85
N TYR A 8 -30.44 -27.20 0.96
CA TYR A 8 -30.98 -26.75 -0.31
C TYR A 8 -29.79 -26.44 -1.20
N PHE A 9 -29.38 -27.50 -1.82
CA PHE A 9 -28.56 -27.49 -3.03
C PHE A 9 -29.54 -27.56 -4.20
N ALA A 10 -29.14 -26.97 -5.29
CA ALA A 10 -29.52 -27.23 -6.67
C ALA A 10 -30.73 -26.49 -7.21
N ALA A 11 -30.52 -25.79 -8.19
CA ALA A 11 -30.87 -25.99 -9.58
C ALA A 11 -30.87 -24.63 -10.25
N ALA A 12 -29.94 -24.50 -11.15
CA ALA A 12 -30.08 -24.65 -12.58
C ALA A 12 -30.84 -23.47 -13.19
N LEU A 13 -30.35 -22.80 -14.17
CA LEU A 13 -30.47 -23.23 -15.55
C LEU A 13 -29.75 -22.31 -16.48
N VAL A 14 -28.98 -22.91 -17.31
CA VAL A 14 -28.55 -22.50 -18.63
C VAL A 14 -29.78 -21.99 -19.41
N LEU A 15 -29.70 -20.79 -19.95
CA LEU A 15 -30.44 -20.39 -21.13
C LEU A 15 -29.53 -19.70 -22.11
N VAL A 16 -29.14 -20.47 -23.08
CA VAL A 16 -28.65 -20.12 -24.39
C VAL A 16 -29.63 -19.16 -25.08
N GLY A 17 -29.13 -18.06 -25.57
CA GLY A 17 -29.82 -17.12 -26.44
C GLY A 17 -28.92 -16.56 -27.48
N MET A 18 -28.68 -17.34 -28.53
CA MET A 18 -28.20 -16.87 -29.84
C MET A 18 -29.22 -15.88 -30.42
N TYR A 19 -28.72 -15.09 -31.30
CA TYR A 19 -29.31 -14.21 -32.33
C TYR A 19 -28.89 -12.74 -32.09
N LEU A 20 -28.36 -11.99 -33.03
CA LEU A 20 -28.47 -12.00 -34.47
C LEU A 20 -27.32 -11.20 -35.08
N PHE A 21 -26.73 -11.74 -36.09
CA PHE A 21 -25.99 -10.99 -37.13
C PHE A 21 -26.98 -10.10 -37.87
N ILE A 22 -26.73 -8.83 -37.97
CA ILE A 22 -27.34 -7.99 -39.00
C ILE A 22 -26.22 -7.35 -39.80
N THR A 23 -26.27 -7.71 -41.04
CA THR A 23 -25.45 -7.34 -42.18
C THR A 23 -25.56 -5.85 -42.49
N LEU A 24 -24.42 -5.32 -42.90
CA LEU A 24 -24.24 -4.01 -43.55
C LEU A 24 -25.11 -3.80 -44.78
N PRO A 25 -25.32 -2.58 -45.17
CA PRO A 25 -25.15 -2.24 -46.58
C PRO A 25 -24.05 -1.19 -46.82
N THR A 26 -23.18 -1.58 -47.68
CA THR A 26 -22.26 -0.72 -48.46
C THR A 26 -23.04 0.26 -49.30
N SER A 27 -22.74 1.54 -49.24
CA SER A 27 -22.91 2.41 -50.40
C SER A 27 -21.84 3.50 -50.41
N CYS A 28 -20.96 3.39 -51.36
CA CYS A 28 -20.07 4.43 -51.84
C CYS A 28 -20.87 5.64 -52.35
N SER A 29 -20.46 6.83 -52.02
CA SER A 29 -20.49 7.95 -52.97
C SER A 29 -19.28 8.85 -52.68
N LEU A 30 -18.42 8.92 -53.66
CA LEU A 30 -17.40 9.94 -53.80
C LEU A 30 -18.09 11.32 -53.86
N ASN A 31 -17.60 12.27 -53.10
CA ASN A 31 -17.55 13.64 -53.54
C ASN A 31 -16.26 14.28 -53.02
N THR A 32 -15.54 14.74 -54.01
CA THR A 32 -14.31 15.52 -53.96
C THR A 32 -14.54 16.92 -53.42
N ASP A 33 -13.44 17.48 -52.88
CA ASP A 33 -13.13 18.89 -52.66
C ASP A 33 -13.66 19.55 -51.40
N LYS A 34 -12.78 19.55 -50.39
CA LYS A 34 -12.16 20.76 -49.83
C LYS A 34 -11.07 20.38 -48.84
N GLN A 35 -9.85 20.80 -49.15
CA GLN A 35 -8.77 20.91 -48.19
C GLN A 35 -9.15 22.00 -47.19
N ASP A 36 -9.52 21.60 -46.00
CA ASP A 36 -9.32 22.39 -44.80
C ASP A 36 -8.25 21.61 -44.01
N GLU A 37 -7.06 22.20 -43.92
CA GLU A 37 -5.97 21.78 -43.05
C GLU A 37 -6.42 22.05 -41.60
N ASP A 38 -7.24 21.18 -41.04
CA ASP A 38 -7.41 21.09 -39.60
C ASP A 38 -6.14 20.42 -39.08
N GLU A 39 -5.21 21.23 -38.57
CA GLU A 39 -4.18 20.75 -37.64
C GLU A 39 -4.91 19.96 -36.53
N GLU A 40 -4.94 18.66 -36.67
CA GLU A 40 -5.18 17.76 -35.54
C GLU A 40 -4.11 18.06 -34.50
N VAL A 41 -4.45 18.99 -33.59
CA VAL A 41 -3.74 19.10 -32.31
C VAL A 41 -3.97 17.78 -31.60
N CYS A 42 -3.11 16.83 -31.93
CA CYS A 42 -2.98 15.61 -31.17
C CYS A 42 -2.46 16.05 -29.80
N ASP A 43 -3.39 16.40 -28.90
CA ASP A 43 -3.13 16.47 -27.48
C ASP A 43 -2.62 15.09 -27.10
N SER A 44 -1.29 14.91 -27.15
CA SER A 44 -0.63 13.74 -26.61
C SER A 44 -0.96 13.74 -25.13
N VAL A 45 -1.98 12.98 -24.77
CA VAL A 45 -2.27 12.65 -23.36
C VAL A 45 -0.98 12.03 -22.83
N GLU A 46 -0.26 12.82 -22.06
CA GLU A 46 0.99 12.38 -21.43
C GLU A 46 0.65 11.22 -20.49
N THR A 47 0.83 10.00 -20.99
CA THR A 47 0.58 8.79 -20.19
C THR A 47 1.68 8.69 -19.15
N PHE A 48 1.36 9.02 -17.90
CA PHE A 48 2.31 8.90 -16.79
C PHE A 48 2.57 7.43 -16.48
N ASP A 49 3.79 6.98 -16.74
CA ASP A 49 4.18 5.60 -16.42
C ASP A 49 4.66 5.49 -14.96
N ASN A 50 3.73 5.65 -14.03
CA ASN A 50 4.01 5.44 -12.60
C ASN A 50 4.45 4.00 -12.29
N VAL A 51 4.05 3.03 -13.11
CA VAL A 51 4.40 1.60 -12.93
C VAL A 51 5.87 1.35 -13.27
N ALA A 52 6.36 1.82 -14.44
CA ALA A 52 7.76 1.68 -14.82
C ALA A 52 8.69 2.46 -13.87
N ARG A 53 8.24 3.60 -13.39
CA ARG A 53 9.00 4.35 -12.37
C ARG A 53 9.09 3.60 -11.05
N ALA A 54 8.04 2.95 -10.58
CA ALA A 54 8.10 2.10 -9.39
C ALA A 54 9.09 0.95 -9.54
N ASP A 55 9.17 0.36 -10.73
CA ASP A 55 10.15 -0.67 -11.04
C ASP A 55 11.59 -0.15 -10.87
N SER A 56 11.89 1.03 -11.37
CA SER A 56 13.20 1.67 -11.18
C SER A 56 13.54 2.02 -9.72
N LEU A 57 12.53 2.16 -8.85
CA LEU A 57 12.65 2.46 -7.42
C LEU A 57 12.62 1.21 -6.54
N SER A 58 12.65 0.01 -7.12
CA SER A 58 12.43 -1.26 -6.39
C SER A 58 13.37 -1.47 -5.20
N GLU A 59 14.66 -1.13 -5.31
CA GLU A 59 15.61 -1.27 -4.19
C GLU A 59 15.34 -0.26 -3.08
N ASP A 60 14.93 0.96 -3.41
CA ASP A 60 14.56 1.97 -2.43
C ASP A 60 13.30 1.54 -1.67
N ILE A 61 12.25 1.09 -2.40
CA ILE A 61 11.03 0.53 -1.81
C ILE A 61 11.37 -0.65 -0.90
N PHE A 62 12.27 -1.54 -1.35
CA PHE A 62 12.67 -2.70 -0.58
C PHE A 62 13.41 -2.31 0.72
N SER A 63 14.23 -1.25 0.71
CA SER A 63 14.88 -0.72 1.91
C SER A 63 13.87 -0.33 2.98
N PHE A 64 12.79 0.32 2.60
CA PHE A 64 11.68 0.61 3.52
C PHE A 64 10.93 -0.65 3.97
N ILE A 65 10.72 -1.63 3.09
CA ILE A 65 10.13 -2.91 3.48
C ILE A 65 11.00 -3.59 4.53
N CYS A 66 12.33 -3.58 4.38
CA CYS A 66 13.25 -4.06 5.40
C CYS A 66 13.07 -3.33 6.73
N LEU A 67 12.92 -2.02 6.72
CA LEU A 67 12.70 -1.23 7.92
C LEU A 67 11.37 -1.60 8.60
N VAL A 68 10.29 -1.71 7.83
CA VAL A 68 8.92 -1.88 8.35
C VAL A 68 8.60 -3.34 8.66
N GLU A 69 9.00 -4.28 7.81
CA GLU A 69 8.70 -5.72 7.91
C GLU A 69 9.92 -6.56 8.25
N GLY A 70 11.10 -5.96 8.25
CA GLY A 70 12.37 -6.64 8.48
C GLY A 70 12.47 -7.27 9.87
N GLY A 71 13.26 -8.30 9.96
CA GLY A 71 13.48 -9.08 11.17
C GLY A 71 12.48 -10.22 11.30
N VAL A 72 13.00 -11.43 11.32
CA VAL A 72 12.25 -12.59 11.77
C VAL A 72 12.33 -12.59 13.27
N LEU A 73 11.24 -12.88 13.96
CA LEU A 73 11.26 -13.06 15.41
C LEU A 73 12.28 -14.15 15.84
N ASN A 74 12.68 -14.99 14.91
CA ASN A 74 13.67 -16.04 15.12
C ASN A 74 14.81 -15.97 14.09
N GLU A 75 15.62 -14.91 14.14
CA GLU A 75 16.75 -14.69 13.23
C GLU A 75 17.78 -15.85 13.24
N LYS A 76 17.88 -16.57 14.36
CA LYS A 76 18.82 -17.68 14.49
C LYS A 76 18.42 -18.92 13.69
N THR A 77 17.13 -19.18 13.56
CA THR A 77 16.61 -20.38 12.88
C THR A 77 16.07 -20.10 11.49
N GLY A 78 15.72 -18.85 11.17
CA GLY A 78 15.04 -18.50 9.92
C GLY A 78 13.65 -19.11 9.78
N GLU A 79 13.09 -19.64 10.86
CA GLU A 79 11.74 -20.22 10.86
C GLU A 79 10.68 -19.16 10.68
N ASN A 80 9.65 -19.51 9.94
CA ASN A 80 8.47 -18.69 9.81
C ASN A 80 7.82 -18.43 11.17
N TYR A 81 7.36 -17.23 11.39
CA TYR A 81 6.63 -16.84 12.59
C TYR A 81 5.15 -16.61 12.30
N HIS A 82 4.32 -16.73 13.31
CA HIS A 82 2.90 -16.49 13.20
C HIS A 82 2.58 -15.01 13.39
N CYS A 83 2.04 -14.36 12.35
CA CYS A 83 1.62 -12.96 12.40
C CYS A 83 0.13 -12.86 12.06
N GLY A 84 -0.69 -12.46 13.03
CA GLY A 84 -2.12 -12.43 12.84
C GLY A 84 -2.71 -13.82 12.57
N ALA A 85 -3.26 -14.02 11.38
CA ALA A 85 -3.87 -15.29 10.95
C ALA A 85 -2.96 -16.15 10.07
N ARG A 86 -1.72 -15.73 9.78
CA ARG A 86 -0.85 -16.36 8.76
C ARG A 86 0.57 -16.57 9.26
N TRP A 87 1.20 -17.61 8.72
CA TRP A 87 2.64 -17.81 8.84
C TRP A 87 3.37 -16.86 7.91
N THR A 88 4.39 -16.20 8.42
CA THR A 88 5.11 -15.12 7.76
C THR A 88 6.60 -15.40 7.82
N THR A 89 7.33 -15.15 6.76
CA THR A 89 8.80 -15.21 6.73
C THR A 89 9.39 -13.78 6.68
N TRP A 90 10.66 -13.67 6.31
CA TRP A 90 11.35 -12.40 6.13
C TRP A 90 10.51 -11.42 5.31
N TYR A 91 10.59 -10.13 5.64
CA TYR A 91 9.97 -9.03 4.88
C TYR A 91 8.44 -9.08 4.78
N GLY A 92 7.78 -9.74 5.71
CA GLY A 92 6.31 -9.80 5.72
C GLY A 92 5.69 -10.77 4.72
N VAL A 93 6.49 -11.57 4.01
CA VAL A 93 5.98 -12.51 3.00
C VAL A 93 5.19 -13.64 3.66
N THR A 94 3.96 -13.86 3.18
CA THR A 94 3.02 -14.87 3.71
C THR A 94 2.70 -15.98 2.72
N THR A 95 3.08 -15.80 1.46
CA THR A 95 2.80 -16.75 0.36
C THR A 95 4.05 -16.97 -0.46
N THR A 96 4.15 -18.13 -1.08
CA THR A 96 5.09 -18.39 -2.15
C THR A 96 4.66 -17.67 -3.43
N PRO A 97 5.53 -17.51 -4.44
CA PRO A 97 5.18 -16.89 -5.72
C PRO A 97 4.01 -17.55 -6.48
N ASP A 98 3.80 -18.84 -6.27
CA ASP A 98 2.66 -19.59 -6.81
C ASP A 98 1.38 -19.49 -5.94
N GLY A 99 1.36 -18.56 -4.98
CA GLY A 99 0.18 -18.23 -4.17
C GLY A 99 -0.12 -19.18 -3.01
N LYS A 100 0.75 -20.17 -2.74
CA LYS A 100 0.56 -21.09 -1.61
C LYS A 100 0.95 -20.43 -0.29
N PHE A 101 0.11 -20.57 0.73
CA PHE A 101 0.41 -20.06 2.07
C PHE A 101 1.59 -20.79 2.71
N LEU A 102 2.44 -20.02 3.41
CA LEU A 102 3.52 -20.54 4.20
C LEU A 102 2.99 -21.36 5.39
N LYS A 103 3.77 -22.36 5.81
CA LYS A 103 3.41 -23.31 6.88
C LYS A 103 4.30 -23.13 8.10
N LYS A 104 3.82 -23.59 9.24
CA LYS A 104 4.61 -23.68 10.49
C LYS A 104 5.91 -24.49 10.27
N GLY A 105 7.02 -24.00 10.82
CA GLY A 105 8.31 -24.69 10.76
C GLY A 105 9.00 -24.67 9.40
N GLN A 106 8.40 -24.01 8.39
CA GLN A 106 9.06 -23.84 7.11
C GLN A 106 10.17 -22.79 7.22
N ILE A 107 11.37 -23.14 6.76
CA ILE A 107 12.53 -22.24 6.74
C ILE A 107 12.71 -21.73 5.31
N ILE A 108 12.68 -20.42 5.15
CA ILE A 108 12.90 -19.75 3.87
C ILE A 108 14.22 -18.98 3.97
N PRO A 109 15.20 -19.26 3.10
CA PRO A 109 16.44 -18.48 3.04
C PRO A 109 16.16 -16.99 2.80
N LYS A 110 16.92 -16.13 3.48
CA LYS A 110 16.74 -14.66 3.39
C LYS A 110 16.79 -14.15 1.96
N ALA A 111 17.74 -14.65 1.14
CA ALA A 111 17.85 -14.30 -0.27
C ALA A 111 16.61 -14.71 -1.08
N GLN A 112 16.04 -15.88 -0.80
CA GLN A 112 14.82 -16.34 -1.45
C GLN A 112 13.61 -15.46 -1.06
N ALA A 113 13.49 -15.13 0.22
CA ALA A 113 12.43 -14.23 0.68
C ALA A 113 12.57 -12.82 0.07
N LYS A 114 13.81 -12.31 -0.12
CA LYS A 114 14.04 -11.06 -0.86
C LYS A 114 13.51 -11.16 -2.28
N ALA A 115 13.85 -12.21 -3.03
CA ALA A 115 13.37 -12.42 -4.38
C ALA A 115 11.82 -12.50 -4.44
N TRP A 116 11.19 -13.17 -3.48
CA TRP A 116 9.73 -13.24 -3.39
C TRP A 116 9.09 -11.89 -3.06
N SER A 117 9.77 -11.04 -2.29
CA SER A 117 9.28 -9.68 -2.01
C SER A 117 9.26 -8.82 -3.29
N PHE A 118 10.30 -8.90 -4.12
CA PHE A 118 10.31 -8.22 -5.43
C PHE A 118 9.21 -8.76 -6.35
N GLU A 119 9.05 -10.07 -6.41
CA GLU A 119 7.97 -10.66 -7.20
C GLU A 119 6.58 -10.23 -6.70
N HIS A 120 6.41 -10.11 -5.39
CA HIS A 120 5.18 -9.57 -4.80
C HIS A 120 4.96 -8.11 -5.18
N LEU A 121 6.00 -7.27 -5.17
CA LEU A 121 5.92 -5.89 -5.62
C LEU A 121 5.44 -5.81 -7.07
N HIS A 122 6.06 -6.56 -7.97
CA HIS A 122 5.71 -6.57 -9.40
C HIS A 122 4.28 -7.09 -9.67
N LYS A 123 3.85 -8.12 -8.97
CA LYS A 123 2.55 -8.76 -9.22
C LYS A 123 1.39 -8.09 -8.47
N HIS A 124 1.64 -7.60 -7.27
CA HIS A 124 0.56 -7.24 -6.33
C HIS A 124 0.63 -5.80 -5.81
N VAL A 125 1.65 -5.03 -6.18
CA VAL A 125 1.80 -3.64 -5.74
C VAL A 125 1.83 -2.68 -6.94
N TYR A 126 2.81 -2.81 -7.83
CA TYR A 126 3.01 -1.88 -8.93
C TYR A 126 1.82 -1.76 -9.89
N PRO A 127 1.09 -2.85 -10.25
CA PRO A 127 -0.05 -2.74 -11.17
C PRO A 127 -1.14 -1.77 -10.72
N PHE A 128 -1.21 -1.47 -9.44
CA PHE A 128 -2.21 -0.54 -8.90
C PHE A 128 -1.86 0.93 -9.09
N LEU A 129 -0.59 1.25 -9.41
CA LEU A 129 -0.16 2.62 -9.69
C LEU A 129 -0.75 3.19 -10.99
N LYS A 130 -1.20 2.34 -11.90
CA LYS A 130 -1.89 2.76 -13.14
C LYS A 130 -3.21 3.49 -12.90
N TYR A 131 -3.80 3.34 -11.71
CA TYR A 131 -5.08 3.98 -11.37
C TYR A 131 -4.94 5.42 -10.87
N PHE A 132 -3.71 5.90 -10.66
CA PHE A 132 -3.49 7.31 -10.34
C PHE A 132 -3.54 8.16 -11.61
N SER A 133 -4.35 9.21 -11.57
CA SER A 133 -4.71 10.05 -12.72
C SER A 133 -3.64 11.08 -13.11
N HIS A 134 -2.52 11.15 -12.37
CA HIS A 134 -1.46 12.12 -12.60
C HIS A 134 -0.08 11.52 -12.32
N LYS A 135 0.96 12.24 -12.73
CA LYS A 135 2.36 11.88 -12.44
C LYS A 135 2.63 12.03 -10.95
N LEU A 136 3.00 10.93 -10.31
CA LEU A 136 3.45 10.91 -8.93
C LEU A 136 4.93 11.30 -8.83
N SER A 137 5.39 11.88 -7.72
CA SER A 137 6.82 11.98 -7.42
C SER A 137 7.40 10.62 -7.03
N ASP A 138 8.73 10.47 -6.98
CA ASP A 138 9.37 9.22 -6.58
C ASP A 138 9.04 8.88 -5.12
N GLU A 139 9.01 9.88 -4.24
CA GLU A 139 8.63 9.74 -2.84
C GLU A 139 7.17 9.30 -2.69
N GLN A 140 6.28 9.88 -3.50
CA GLN A 140 4.88 9.48 -3.52
C GLN A 140 4.72 8.03 -3.98
N ILE A 141 5.45 7.61 -5.01
CA ILE A 141 5.46 6.21 -5.48
C ILE A 141 5.93 5.29 -4.35
N ILE A 142 7.04 5.61 -3.69
CA ILE A 142 7.56 4.81 -2.57
C ILE A 142 6.51 4.69 -1.46
N GLY A 143 5.98 5.82 -0.99
CA GLY A 143 4.98 5.83 0.08
C GLY A 143 3.71 5.04 -0.26
N ILE A 144 3.21 5.17 -1.50
CA ILE A 144 2.04 4.42 -2.00
C ILE A 144 2.36 2.92 -2.08
N CYS A 145 3.52 2.53 -2.62
CA CYS A 145 3.91 1.12 -2.69
C CYS A 145 4.00 0.48 -1.30
N LEU A 146 4.53 1.17 -0.31
CA LEU A 146 4.58 0.71 1.07
C LEU A 146 3.18 0.56 1.68
N PHE A 147 2.28 1.47 1.36
CA PHE A 147 0.89 1.40 1.82
C PHE A 147 0.17 0.21 1.17
N VAL A 148 0.30 0.04 -0.15
CA VAL A 148 -0.26 -1.11 -0.89
C VAL A 148 0.30 -2.44 -0.38
N TYR A 149 1.60 -2.52 -0.11
CA TYR A 149 2.24 -3.71 0.44
C TYR A 149 1.60 -4.15 1.76
N ASN A 150 1.11 -3.19 2.55
CA ASN A 150 0.46 -3.43 3.84
C ASN A 150 -1.03 -3.75 3.73
N VAL A 151 -1.78 -2.98 2.93
CA VAL A 151 -3.26 -3.07 2.92
C VAL A 151 -3.81 -3.81 1.71
N GLY A 152 -2.99 -3.96 0.65
CA GLY A 152 -3.39 -4.54 -0.63
C GLY A 152 -3.92 -3.50 -1.62
N GLY A 153 -3.65 -3.74 -2.91
CA GLY A 153 -3.99 -2.80 -3.97
C GLY A 153 -5.49 -2.58 -4.16
N GLU A 154 -6.28 -3.64 -4.08
CA GLU A 154 -7.75 -3.54 -4.15
C GLU A 154 -8.32 -2.72 -2.98
N ALA A 155 -7.70 -2.80 -1.80
CA ALA A 155 -8.10 -2.00 -0.66
C ALA A 155 -7.82 -0.51 -0.87
N LEU A 156 -6.75 -0.19 -1.59
CA LEU A 156 -6.40 1.18 -1.96
C LEU A 156 -7.34 1.72 -3.02
N THR A 157 -7.37 1.08 -4.19
CA THR A 157 -7.92 1.65 -5.43
C THR A 157 -9.38 1.32 -5.67
N GLY A 158 -9.90 0.28 -5.01
CA GLY A 158 -11.23 -0.27 -5.29
C GLY A 158 -11.29 -1.15 -6.53
N TYR A 159 -10.17 -1.33 -7.25
CA TYR A 159 -10.07 -2.15 -8.46
C TYR A 159 -9.19 -3.37 -8.23
N SER A 160 -9.49 -4.46 -8.94
CA SER A 160 -8.58 -5.60 -9.07
C SER A 160 -7.39 -5.24 -9.97
N ALA A 161 -6.35 -6.07 -9.98
CA ALA A 161 -5.22 -5.89 -10.89
C ALA A 161 -5.62 -5.93 -12.38
N ASP A 162 -6.69 -6.67 -12.69
CA ASP A 162 -7.24 -6.82 -14.05
C ASP A 162 -8.17 -5.68 -14.46
N GLY A 163 -8.50 -4.77 -13.55
CA GLY A 163 -9.28 -3.56 -13.83
C GLY A 163 -10.76 -3.64 -13.47
N GLU A 164 -11.22 -4.70 -12.85
CA GLU A 164 -12.59 -4.81 -12.38
C GLU A 164 -12.81 -3.96 -11.12
N HIS A 165 -13.87 -3.18 -11.08
CA HIS A 165 -14.28 -2.47 -9.87
C HIS A 165 -14.84 -3.46 -8.85
N VAL A 166 -14.20 -3.60 -7.70
CA VAL A 166 -14.55 -4.59 -6.66
C VAL A 166 -15.14 -3.95 -5.40
N LYS A 167 -14.82 -2.69 -5.13
CA LYS A 167 -15.33 -1.91 -3.99
C LYS A 167 -15.01 -0.43 -4.12
N GLU A 168 -15.53 0.37 -3.21
CA GLU A 168 -15.15 1.77 -3.11
C GLU A 168 -13.66 1.94 -2.77
N PRO A 169 -12.96 2.87 -3.46
CA PRO A 169 -11.58 3.20 -3.13
C PRO A 169 -11.46 3.85 -1.76
N CYS A 170 -10.31 3.67 -1.10
CA CYS A 170 -10.07 4.27 0.20
C CYS A 170 -9.88 5.80 0.10
N GLU A 171 -10.03 6.48 1.23
CA GLU A 171 -9.94 7.93 1.29
C GLU A 171 -8.54 8.47 0.97
N PHE A 172 -7.48 7.71 1.24
CA PHE A 172 -6.12 8.07 0.83
C PHE A 172 -5.99 8.14 -0.70
N PHE A 173 -6.49 7.12 -1.41
CA PHE A 173 -6.47 7.11 -2.88
C PHE A 173 -7.28 8.26 -3.48
N LYS A 174 -8.48 8.51 -2.95
CA LYS A 174 -9.33 9.64 -3.38
C LYS A 174 -8.62 10.98 -3.16
N ALA A 175 -7.98 11.15 -2.00
CA ALA A 175 -7.28 12.38 -1.67
C ALA A 175 -6.12 12.66 -2.65
N VAL A 176 -5.31 11.63 -2.96
CA VAL A 176 -4.21 11.75 -3.91
C VAL A 176 -4.73 12.11 -5.31
N ASN A 177 -5.73 11.38 -5.83
CA ASN A 177 -6.29 11.65 -7.17
C ASN A 177 -7.01 13.00 -7.28
N ASN A 178 -7.53 13.52 -6.17
CA ASN A 178 -8.14 14.85 -6.11
C ASN A 178 -7.12 15.98 -5.93
N GLY A 179 -5.82 15.65 -5.86
CA GLY A 179 -4.74 16.64 -5.74
C GLY A 179 -4.73 17.38 -4.39
N LEU A 180 -5.16 16.72 -3.30
CA LEU A 180 -5.06 17.31 -1.97
C LEU A 180 -3.58 17.52 -1.60
N ALA A 181 -3.33 18.44 -0.66
CA ALA A 181 -1.99 18.64 -0.13
C ALA A 181 -1.41 17.31 0.41
N PRO A 182 -0.11 17.03 0.16
CA PRO A 182 0.52 15.76 0.56
C PRO A 182 0.32 15.41 2.04
N GLU A 183 0.38 16.40 2.93
CA GLU A 183 0.18 16.22 4.37
C GLU A 183 -1.27 15.82 4.71
N GLU A 184 -2.24 16.27 3.94
CA GLU A 184 -3.63 15.87 4.10
C GLU A 184 -3.84 14.44 3.58
N CYS A 185 -3.19 14.09 2.47
CA CYS A 185 -3.25 12.75 1.91
C CYS A 185 -2.75 11.70 2.92
N VAL A 186 -1.58 11.91 3.55
CA VAL A 186 -1.01 10.92 4.47
C VAL A 186 -1.86 10.70 5.72
N ASN A 187 -2.62 11.70 6.17
CA ASN A 187 -3.54 11.54 7.29
C ASN A 187 -4.64 10.51 6.97
N LYS A 188 -5.07 10.41 5.69
CA LYS A 188 -6.08 9.44 5.25
C LYS A 188 -5.58 7.99 5.31
N MET A 189 -4.27 7.73 5.32
CA MET A 189 -3.73 6.38 5.57
C MET A 189 -4.21 5.80 6.91
N THR A 190 -4.53 6.64 7.89
CA THR A 190 -5.02 6.21 9.22
C THR A 190 -6.42 5.60 9.20
N GLU A 191 -7.09 5.53 8.06
CA GLU A 191 -8.31 4.73 7.88
C GLU A 191 -8.08 3.27 8.29
N TYR A 192 -6.90 2.73 7.98
CA TYR A 192 -6.53 1.34 8.28
C TYR A 192 -5.88 1.16 9.67
N ARG A 193 -6.26 1.99 10.65
CA ARG A 193 -5.70 1.97 12.01
C ARG A 193 -6.21 0.83 12.91
N LYS A 194 -7.14 0.02 12.42
CA LYS A 194 -7.74 -1.07 13.21
C LYS A 194 -7.29 -2.43 12.68
N SER A 195 -7.06 -3.38 13.60
CA SER A 195 -6.91 -4.80 13.30
C SER A 195 -7.95 -5.57 14.11
N ALA A 196 -8.71 -6.45 13.45
CA ALA A 196 -9.83 -7.17 14.07
C ALA A 196 -10.80 -6.25 14.85
N GLY A 197 -11.11 -5.07 14.28
CA GLY A 197 -12.01 -4.08 14.89
C GLY A 197 -11.41 -3.26 16.04
N LYS A 198 -10.20 -3.57 16.51
CA LYS A 198 -9.51 -2.84 17.58
C LYS A 198 -8.39 -1.97 17.02
N ARG A 199 -8.19 -0.80 17.66
CA ARG A 199 -7.05 0.08 17.34
C ARG A 199 -5.74 -0.66 17.54
N ALA A 200 -4.86 -0.57 16.54
CA ALA A 200 -3.54 -1.20 16.56
C ALA A 200 -2.45 -0.12 16.41
N ASN A 201 -1.75 0.18 17.49
CA ASN A 201 -0.68 1.19 17.49
C ASN A 201 0.45 0.86 16.51
N GLY A 202 0.71 -0.42 16.26
CA GLY A 202 1.68 -0.86 15.25
C GLY A 202 1.31 -0.41 13.84
N LEU A 203 0.02 -0.42 13.49
CA LEU A 203 -0.46 0.08 12.19
C LEU A 203 -0.27 1.60 12.08
N LEU A 204 -0.56 2.36 13.12
CA LEU A 204 -0.36 3.81 13.12
C LEU A 204 1.12 4.19 12.97
N LYS A 205 2.04 3.47 13.65
CA LYS A 205 3.49 3.64 13.47
C LYS A 205 3.91 3.35 12.04
N ARG A 206 3.36 2.29 11.44
CA ARG A 206 3.61 1.93 10.05
C ARG A 206 3.14 3.03 9.10
N HIS A 207 1.93 3.57 9.31
CA HIS A 207 1.41 4.67 8.50
C HIS A 207 2.25 5.95 8.65
N TRP A 208 2.83 6.19 9.82
CA TRP A 208 3.78 7.28 9.98
C TRP A 208 5.01 7.11 9.07
N VAL A 209 5.62 5.93 9.03
CA VAL A 209 6.76 5.64 8.14
C VAL A 209 6.36 5.76 6.66
N GLN A 210 5.22 5.19 6.28
CA GLN A 210 4.69 5.25 4.91
C GLN A 210 4.41 6.69 4.48
N GLY A 211 3.82 7.48 5.36
CA GLY A 211 3.59 8.91 5.13
C GLY A 211 4.87 9.72 5.10
N ALA A 212 5.84 9.44 5.97
CA ALA A 212 7.15 10.10 5.96
C ALA A 212 7.93 9.80 4.66
N ALA A 213 7.82 8.59 4.12
CA ALA A 213 8.36 8.25 2.80
C ALA A 213 7.63 9.01 1.69
N TYR A 214 6.29 9.03 1.72
CA TYR A 214 5.46 9.76 0.76
C TYR A 214 5.77 11.27 0.72
N LEU A 215 6.12 11.86 1.86
CA LEU A 215 6.50 13.28 2.01
C LEU A 215 7.98 13.56 1.74
N GLY A 216 8.80 12.54 1.45
CA GLY A 216 10.24 12.68 1.25
C GLY A 216 11.03 12.99 2.54
N ILE A 217 10.41 12.87 3.71
CA ILE A 217 11.06 13.05 5.01
C ILE A 217 12.01 11.90 5.31
N LEU A 218 11.56 10.66 5.01
CA LEU A 218 12.38 9.46 5.01
C LEU A 218 12.73 9.09 3.57
N THR A 219 14.00 8.83 3.33
CA THR A 219 14.55 8.37 2.04
C THR A 219 15.33 7.09 2.25
N ALA A 220 15.53 6.28 1.21
CA ALA A 220 16.33 5.07 1.29
C ALA A 220 17.73 5.35 1.88
N ASN A 221 18.31 6.51 1.53
CA ASN A 221 19.63 6.90 2.02
C ASN A 221 19.66 7.18 3.53
N ASN A 222 18.66 7.92 4.06
CA ASN A 222 18.69 8.30 5.47
C ASN A 222 18.18 7.22 6.41
N ILE A 223 17.59 6.13 5.89
CA ILE A 223 17.17 4.96 6.67
C ILE A 223 18.13 3.78 6.56
N SER A 224 19.20 3.86 5.76
CA SER A 224 20.10 2.73 5.46
C SER A 224 20.73 2.10 6.69
N ASP A 225 21.03 2.91 7.71
CA ASP A 225 21.69 2.50 8.93
C ASP A 225 20.73 2.16 10.07
N LEU A 226 19.40 2.25 9.81
CA LEU A 226 18.41 2.00 10.82
C LEU A 226 18.18 0.49 11.04
N GLU A 227 18.08 0.10 12.29
CA GLU A 227 17.73 -1.29 12.63
C GLU A 227 16.26 -1.61 12.27
N PRO A 228 16.02 -2.68 11.51
CA PRO A 228 14.66 -3.07 11.16
C PRO A 228 13.77 -3.22 12.39
N ARG A 229 12.57 -2.63 12.31
CA ARG A 229 11.51 -2.73 13.32
C ARG A 229 11.83 -2.20 14.73
N LYS A 230 12.98 -1.58 14.96
CA LYS A 230 13.36 -1.07 16.28
C LYS A 230 12.32 -0.09 16.84
N PHE A 231 11.79 0.79 15.99
CA PHE A 231 10.77 1.74 16.37
C PHE A 231 9.44 1.11 16.83
N TYR A 232 9.14 -0.15 16.44
CA TYR A 232 7.96 -0.86 16.97
C TYR A 232 8.10 -1.25 18.41
N GLN A 233 9.33 -1.53 18.86
CA GLN A 233 9.63 -1.97 20.20
C GLN A 233 9.55 -0.84 21.22
N THR A 234 9.69 0.41 20.77
CA THR A 234 9.69 1.57 21.63
C THR A 234 8.27 1.93 22.05
N LYS A 235 7.98 1.88 23.34
CA LYS A 235 6.67 2.27 23.89
C LYS A 235 6.33 3.73 23.61
N ASN A 236 7.34 4.58 23.55
CA ASN A 236 7.25 6.01 23.34
C ASN A 236 8.01 6.42 22.06
N PHE A 237 7.56 5.93 20.92
CA PHE A 237 7.89 6.59 19.67
C PHE A 237 7.18 7.93 19.69
N GLY A 238 7.72 8.94 20.32
CA GLY A 238 7.18 10.31 20.35
C GLY A 238 5.69 10.39 20.00
N ASN A 239 5.05 11.41 20.12
CA ASN A 239 3.68 11.50 19.63
C ASN A 239 3.73 11.56 18.09
N TYR A 240 3.86 10.41 17.41
CA TYR A 240 3.83 10.29 15.93
C TYR A 240 2.49 10.70 15.31
N TYR A 241 1.55 11.12 16.15
CA TYR A 241 0.32 11.83 15.81
C TYR A 241 0.07 12.95 16.83
N TRP A 242 -0.65 13.97 16.40
CA TRP A 242 -1.05 15.04 17.28
C TRP A 242 -2.02 14.55 18.35
N VAL A 243 -1.87 15.04 19.57
CA VAL A 243 -2.75 14.74 20.70
C VAL A 243 -3.31 16.05 21.27
N ASP A 244 -4.54 15.96 21.82
CA ASP A 244 -5.17 17.03 22.56
C ASP A 244 -4.63 17.14 23.99
N LYS A 245 -5.26 18.01 24.81
CA LYS A 245 -4.89 18.23 26.20
C LYS A 245 -5.07 17.00 27.08
N GLU A 246 -6.04 16.14 26.74
CA GLU A 246 -6.35 14.87 27.38
C GLU A 246 -5.50 13.70 26.84
N ARG A 247 -4.47 14.00 26.02
CA ARG A 247 -3.60 13.03 25.34
C ARG A 247 -4.34 12.04 24.41
N GLN A 248 -5.49 12.45 23.88
CA GLN A 248 -6.18 11.68 22.85
C GLN A 248 -5.70 12.10 21.46
N PRO A 249 -5.64 11.17 20.48
CA PRO A 249 -5.27 11.51 19.11
C PRO A 249 -6.23 12.55 18.53
N VAL A 250 -5.66 13.63 18.00
CA VAL A 250 -6.42 14.63 17.25
C VAL A 250 -6.81 14.02 15.92
N ALA A 251 -8.09 14.07 15.60
CA ALA A 251 -8.62 13.66 14.30
C ALA A 251 -9.09 14.90 13.50
N ASP A 252 -9.16 14.75 12.19
CA ASP A 252 -9.88 15.69 11.33
C ASP A 252 -11.40 15.47 11.44
N ASP A 253 -12.19 16.31 10.74
CA ASP A 253 -13.65 16.25 10.77
C ASP A 253 -14.23 14.91 10.28
N ASN A 254 -13.44 14.14 9.53
CA ASN A 254 -13.78 12.81 9.02
C ASN A 254 -13.25 11.67 9.91
N GLY A 255 -12.60 12.00 11.03
CA GLY A 255 -12.11 11.04 12.02
C GLY A 255 -10.76 10.39 11.68
N PHE A 256 -9.99 10.94 10.73
CA PHE A 256 -8.63 10.49 10.43
C PHE A 256 -7.64 11.15 11.38
N TYR A 257 -6.69 10.38 11.91
CA TYR A 257 -5.69 10.93 12.82
C TYR A 257 -4.70 11.82 12.09
N LYS A 258 -4.38 12.97 12.68
CA LYS A 258 -3.35 13.87 12.18
C LYS A 258 -1.98 13.34 12.56
N LEU A 259 -1.24 12.82 11.57
CA LEU A 259 0.13 12.37 11.75
C LEU A 259 1.04 13.58 11.95
N ARG A 260 2.11 13.39 12.69
CA ARG A 260 3.02 14.45 13.12
C ARG A 260 4.40 14.24 12.51
N TYR A 261 4.84 15.20 11.70
CA TYR A 261 6.11 15.15 10.97
C TYR A 261 7.03 16.34 11.29
N ASP A 262 6.89 16.91 12.49
CA ASP A 262 7.79 17.97 12.94
C ASP A 262 9.19 17.41 13.29
N ASP A 263 10.17 18.31 13.36
CA ASP A 263 11.57 17.97 13.63
C ASP A 263 11.73 17.15 14.91
N ALA A 264 10.95 17.45 15.94
CA ALA A 264 11.02 16.71 17.20
C ALA A 264 10.62 15.24 17.04
N THR A 265 9.60 14.97 16.24
CA THR A 265 9.14 13.60 15.97
C THR A 265 10.11 12.87 15.05
N VAL A 266 10.60 13.54 14.00
CA VAL A 266 11.58 12.98 13.06
C VAL A 266 12.90 12.67 13.78
N ASN A 267 13.43 13.61 14.57
CA ASN A 267 14.64 13.40 15.37
C ASN A 267 14.46 12.26 16.37
N THR A 268 13.27 12.13 17.00
CA THR A 268 12.99 11.02 17.90
C THR A 268 13.05 9.68 17.16
N PHE A 269 12.53 9.61 15.93
CA PHE A 269 12.59 8.40 15.11
C PHE A 269 14.04 7.99 14.81
N PHE A 270 14.91 8.91 14.42
CA PHE A 270 16.33 8.62 14.16
C PHE A 270 17.09 8.26 15.44
N ASN A 271 16.95 9.03 16.51
CA ASN A 271 17.67 8.80 17.77
C ASN A 271 17.33 7.48 18.45
N MET A 272 16.14 6.92 18.23
CA MET A 272 15.80 5.59 18.73
C MET A 272 16.70 4.49 18.16
N ASN A 273 17.28 4.71 16.99
CA ASN A 273 18.13 3.75 16.31
C ASN A 273 19.59 3.84 16.75
N GLU A 274 20.02 4.95 17.38
CA GLU A 274 21.38 5.16 17.86
C GLU A 274 21.65 4.53 19.24
N GLY A 275 20.68 3.77 19.79
CA GLY A 275 20.87 3.13 21.11
C GLY A 275 20.75 4.07 22.31
N ASN A 276 20.46 5.32 22.08
CA ASN A 276 20.15 6.27 23.12
C ASN A 276 18.73 6.05 23.61
N ASP A 277 18.60 5.42 24.78
CA ASP A 277 17.35 5.46 25.56
C ASP A 277 16.99 6.93 25.79
N VAL A 278 16.22 7.50 24.87
CA VAL A 278 15.64 8.80 25.07
C VAL A 278 14.55 8.63 26.12
N THR A 279 14.95 8.61 27.36
CA THR A 279 14.10 8.95 28.49
C THR A 279 13.63 10.38 28.20
N VAL A 280 12.42 10.48 27.63
CA VAL A 280 11.72 11.75 27.54
C VAL A 280 11.35 12.16 28.98
N ASN A 281 12.36 12.68 29.67
CA ASN A 281 12.16 13.45 30.87
C ASN A 281 11.73 14.84 30.44
N SER A 282 10.50 15.14 30.82
CA SER A 282 9.97 16.50 31.00
C SER A 282 9.68 17.31 29.74
N ILE A 283 8.42 17.20 29.32
CA ILE A 283 7.69 18.44 29.05
C ILE A 283 6.86 18.71 30.31
N LYS A 284 7.37 19.61 31.15
CA LYS A 284 6.61 20.28 32.22
C LYS A 284 5.62 21.25 31.59
#